data_78a663f40516cd898980e7fb557e0af5
#
_entry.id   78a663f40516cd898980e7fb557e0af5
#
_cell.length_a   1.000
_cell.length_b   1.000
_cell.length_c   1.000
_cell.angle_alpha   90.00
_cell.angle_beta   90.00
_cell.angle_gamma   90.00
#
_symmetry.space_group_name_H-M   'P 1'
#
loop_
_entity.id
_entity.type
_entity.pdbx_description
1 polymer ?
#
loop_
_entity_poly.entity_id
_entity_poly.type
_entity_poly.pdbx_seq_one_letter_code
_entity_poly.pdbx_strand_id
1 'polypeptide(L)'
;DMEELVQLMNHLVKKDPIKTVVCGITSLGLLELTRKRERQSIPSILFDTCSSCGGTGHVLKGETVYLQILRRLRELYRFGRLKTDVSIVVHPDVGQFFTKQVLESLRTELQRIIQIENDTTMGLEAYSLLALGDV
;
A
#
# COMPACT_ATOMS: atom_id res chain seq x y z
N ASP A 1 -16.18 35.65 22.66
CA ASP A 1 -16.64 34.53 23.47
C ASP A 1 -16.91 33.33 22.54
N MET A 2 -16.60 32.10 23.01
CA MET A 2 -16.78 30.89 22.21
C MET A 2 -18.25 30.63 21.86
N GLU A 3 -19.15 30.93 22.79
CA GLU A 3 -20.59 30.78 22.56
C GLU A 3 -21.11 31.72 21.50
N GLU A 4 -20.66 32.97 21.50
CA GLU A 4 -21.01 33.97 20.47
C GLU A 4 -20.52 33.52 19.09
N LEU A 5 -19.33 32.93 19.01
CA LEU A 5 -18.79 32.37 17.75
C LEU A 5 -19.69 31.25 17.21
N VAL A 6 -20.09 30.29 18.06
CA VAL A 6 -21.02 29.23 17.68
C VAL A 6 -22.37 29.77 17.22
N GLN A 7 -22.91 30.78 17.92
CA GLN A 7 -24.17 31.41 17.54
C GLN A 7 -24.05 32.14 16.19
N LEU A 8 -22.97 32.87 15.97
CA LEU A 8 -22.68 33.52 14.69
C LEU A 8 -22.58 32.50 13.56
N MET A 9 -21.84 31.42 13.77
CA MET A 9 -21.71 30.35 12.78
C MET A 9 -23.05 29.69 12.47
N ASN A 10 -23.86 29.39 13.48
CA ASN A 10 -25.22 28.87 13.30
C ASN A 10 -26.11 29.82 12.49
N HIS A 11 -25.93 31.13 12.65
CA HIS A 11 -26.66 32.12 11.86
C HIS A 11 -26.20 32.15 10.40
N LEU A 12 -24.89 32.06 10.16
CA LEU A 12 -24.31 32.08 8.82
C LEU A 12 -24.66 30.85 8.02
N VAL A 13 -24.58 29.63 8.62
CA VAL A 13 -24.90 28.40 7.94
C VAL A 13 -26.36 28.24 7.54
N LYS A 14 -27.28 28.97 8.17
CA LYS A 14 -28.71 29.03 7.75
C LYS A 14 -28.90 29.61 6.35
N LYS A 15 -27.96 30.40 5.86
CA LYS A 15 -27.95 30.94 4.49
C LYS A 15 -27.38 29.99 3.44
N ASP A 16 -26.74 28.92 3.87
CA ASP A 16 -26.20 27.89 2.96
C ASP A 16 -27.36 27.04 2.43
N PRO A 17 -27.54 26.94 1.10
CA PRO A 17 -28.56 26.07 0.51
C PRO A 17 -28.30 24.57 0.79
N ILE A 18 -27.08 24.22 1.15
CA ILE A 18 -26.68 22.85 1.46
C ILE A 18 -26.76 22.64 2.98
N LYS A 19 -27.34 21.52 3.39
CA LYS A 19 -27.48 21.18 4.81
C LYS A 19 -26.11 21.15 5.50
N THR A 20 -25.89 22.20 6.34
CA THR A 20 -24.69 22.37 7.16
C THR A 20 -25.12 22.40 8.63
N VAL A 21 -24.39 21.72 9.49
CA VAL A 21 -24.64 21.63 10.94
C VAL A 21 -23.37 22.02 11.67
N VAL A 22 -23.46 22.98 12.57
CA VAL A 22 -22.37 23.33 13.49
C VAL A 22 -22.54 22.48 14.75
N CYS A 23 -21.54 21.64 15.06
CA CYS A 23 -21.57 20.71 16.19
C CYS A 23 -21.13 21.39 17.51
N GLY A 24 -20.29 22.43 17.41
CA GLY A 24 -19.79 23.16 18.57
C GLY A 24 -18.28 23.41 18.51
N ILE A 25 -17.69 23.72 19.66
CA ILE A 25 -16.23 23.89 19.82
C ILE A 25 -15.71 22.79 20.76
N THR A 26 -14.65 22.10 20.33
CA THR A 26 -13.99 21.08 21.14
C THR A 26 -13.23 21.72 22.32
N SER A 27 -12.82 20.88 23.29
CA SER A 27 -11.94 21.30 24.39
C SER A 27 -10.58 21.82 23.92
N LEU A 28 -10.18 21.49 22.68
CA LEU A 28 -8.94 21.96 22.04
C LEU A 28 -9.12 23.27 21.28
N GLY A 29 -10.31 23.88 21.32
CA GLY A 29 -10.61 25.14 20.64
C GLY A 29 -10.90 25.00 19.14
N LEU A 30 -11.19 23.79 18.64
CA LEU A 30 -11.55 23.54 17.25
C LEU A 30 -13.06 23.64 17.05
N LEU A 31 -13.48 24.43 16.06
CA LEU A 31 -14.88 24.49 15.65
C LEU A 31 -15.21 23.29 14.77
N GLU A 32 -16.20 22.50 15.16
CA GLU A 32 -16.69 21.34 14.42
C GLU A 32 -17.93 21.71 13.62
N LEU A 33 -17.91 21.42 12.33
CA LEU A 33 -19.08 21.52 11.46
C LEU A 33 -19.11 20.38 10.44
N THR A 34 -20.32 19.99 10.06
CA THR A 34 -20.56 19.00 9.01
C THR A 34 -21.37 19.64 7.90
N ARG A 35 -21.03 19.33 6.65
CA ARG A 35 -21.73 19.78 5.45
C ARG A 35 -21.99 18.62 4.51
N LYS A 36 -23.21 18.44 4.08
CA LYS A 36 -23.57 17.40 3.12
C LYS A 36 -22.81 17.63 1.81
N ARG A 37 -22.11 16.59 1.32
CA ARG A 37 -21.46 16.63 0.02
C ARG A 37 -22.49 16.26 -1.05
N GLU A 38 -22.81 17.16 -1.96
CA GLU A 38 -23.79 16.93 -3.03
C GLU A 38 -23.14 16.65 -4.39
N ARG A 39 -21.87 17.01 -4.54
CA ARG A 39 -21.14 16.80 -5.79
C ARG A 39 -19.88 15.98 -5.53
N GLN A 40 -19.44 15.30 -6.57
CA GLN A 40 -18.13 14.63 -6.54
C GLN A 40 -17.02 15.68 -6.31
N SER A 41 -15.96 15.26 -5.65
CA SER A 41 -14.81 16.15 -5.45
C SER A 41 -14.07 16.39 -6.76
N ILE A 42 -13.49 17.55 -6.95
CA ILE A 42 -12.67 17.87 -8.13
C ILE A 42 -11.57 16.80 -8.33
N PRO A 43 -10.83 16.37 -7.30
CA PRO A 43 -9.85 15.30 -7.45
C PRO A 43 -10.44 13.99 -7.99
N SER A 44 -11.64 13.59 -7.58
CA SER A 44 -12.26 12.35 -8.06
C SER A 44 -12.73 12.42 -9.53
N ILE A 45 -12.82 13.63 -10.08
CA ILE A 45 -13.19 13.85 -11.49
C ILE A 45 -11.94 13.94 -12.37
N LEU A 46 -10.85 14.53 -11.84
CA LEU A 46 -9.67 14.86 -12.63
C LEU A 46 -8.52 13.87 -12.49
N PHE A 47 -8.48 13.07 -11.43
CA PHE A 47 -7.35 12.20 -11.13
C PHE A 47 -7.81 10.75 -10.91
N ASP A 48 -7.00 9.84 -11.43
CA ASP A 48 -7.09 8.43 -11.12
C ASP A 48 -6.24 8.09 -9.89
N THR A 49 -6.54 6.96 -9.27
CA THR A 49 -5.71 6.44 -8.19
C THR A 49 -4.34 6.04 -8.74
N CYS A 50 -3.28 6.48 -8.10
CA CYS A 50 -1.92 6.12 -8.51
C CYS A 50 -1.74 4.60 -8.49
N SER A 51 -1.36 4.01 -9.64
CA SER A 51 -1.17 2.56 -9.77
C SER A 51 -0.03 2.01 -8.92
N SER A 52 0.98 2.85 -8.61
CA SER A 52 2.13 2.42 -7.82
C SER A 52 1.85 2.34 -6.32
N CYS A 53 1.06 3.27 -5.77
CA CYS A 53 0.84 3.32 -4.32
C CYS A 53 -0.63 3.12 -3.91
N GLY A 54 -1.55 2.89 -4.87
CA GLY A 54 -2.97 2.74 -4.56
C GLY A 54 -3.60 3.92 -3.81
N GLY A 55 -3.01 5.12 -3.91
CA GLY A 55 -3.47 6.32 -3.24
C GLY A 55 -2.90 6.56 -1.84
N THR A 56 -2.00 5.70 -1.34
CA THR A 56 -1.38 5.85 -0.01
C THR A 56 -0.30 6.93 0.04
N GLY A 57 0.25 7.35 -1.12
CA GLY A 57 1.37 8.28 -1.22
C GLY A 57 2.75 7.67 -0.90
N HIS A 58 2.80 6.40 -0.53
CA HIS A 58 4.03 5.69 -0.18
C HIS A 58 4.08 4.33 -0.86
N VAL A 59 5.29 3.86 -1.17
CA VAL A 59 5.57 2.50 -1.65
C VAL A 59 6.61 1.87 -0.74
N LEU A 60 6.58 0.55 -0.63
CA LEU A 60 7.58 -0.19 0.15
C LEU A 60 8.97 -0.05 -0.49
N LYS A 61 9.99 0.00 0.34
CA LYS A 61 11.38 -0.09 -0.15
C LYS A 61 11.64 -1.49 -0.70
N GLY A 62 12.48 -1.60 -1.74
CA GLY A 62 12.86 -2.88 -2.33
C GLY A 62 13.39 -3.89 -1.31
N GLU A 63 14.15 -3.44 -0.30
CA GLU A 63 14.61 -4.29 0.81
C GLU A 63 13.44 -4.87 1.62
N THR A 64 12.39 -4.08 1.86
CA THR A 64 11.20 -4.56 2.59
C THR A 64 10.47 -5.63 1.79
N VAL A 65 10.31 -5.43 0.49
CA VAL A 65 9.71 -6.42 -0.42
C VAL A 65 10.55 -7.69 -0.45
N TYR A 66 11.87 -7.56 -0.58
CA TYR A 66 12.81 -8.69 -0.48
C TYR A 66 12.59 -9.51 0.80
N LEU A 67 12.50 -8.85 1.97
CA LEU A 67 12.26 -9.55 3.24
C LEU A 67 10.88 -10.23 3.28
N GLN A 68 9.85 -9.65 2.67
CA GLN A 68 8.54 -10.29 2.53
C GLN A 68 8.62 -11.56 1.68
N ILE A 69 9.35 -11.51 0.57
CA ILE A 69 9.57 -12.68 -0.29
C ILE A 69 10.27 -13.80 0.49
N LEU A 70 11.34 -13.49 1.24
CA LEU A 70 12.03 -14.48 2.06
C LEU A 70 11.09 -15.14 3.08
N ARG A 71 10.27 -14.35 3.77
CA ARG A 71 9.29 -14.88 4.72
C ARG A 71 8.29 -15.81 4.02
N ARG A 72 7.81 -15.41 2.84
CA ARG A 72 6.86 -16.19 2.06
C ARG A 72 7.44 -17.53 1.59
N LEU A 73 8.69 -17.53 1.12
CA LEU A 73 9.38 -18.78 0.73
C LEU A 73 9.52 -19.75 1.90
N ARG A 74 9.96 -19.24 3.06
CA ARG A 74 10.09 -20.05 4.29
C ARG A 74 8.75 -20.60 4.76
N GLU A 75 7.70 -19.79 4.68
CA GLU A 75 6.33 -20.21 5.00
C GLU A 75 5.87 -21.35 4.07
N LEU A 76 6.04 -21.20 2.76
CA LEU A 76 5.69 -22.21 1.78
C LEU A 76 6.47 -23.52 2.02
N TYR A 77 7.74 -23.42 2.34
CA TYR A 77 8.57 -24.57 2.68
C TYR A 77 8.08 -25.28 3.95
N ARG A 78 7.84 -24.53 5.03
CA ARG A 78 7.35 -25.07 6.31
C ARG A 78 6.02 -25.83 6.18
N PHE A 79 5.14 -25.35 5.31
CA PHE A 79 3.84 -26.01 5.05
C PHE A 79 3.90 -27.07 3.94
N GLY A 80 5.07 -27.44 3.46
CA GLY A 80 5.24 -28.45 2.41
C GLY A 80 4.64 -28.05 1.06
N ARG A 81 4.42 -26.74 0.84
CA ARG A 81 3.86 -26.20 -0.41
C ARG A 81 4.93 -25.86 -1.45
N LEU A 82 6.18 -25.72 -1.04
CA LEU A 82 7.32 -25.52 -1.92
C LEU A 82 7.84 -26.88 -2.40
N LYS A 83 7.21 -27.44 -3.43
CA LYS A 83 7.52 -28.80 -3.92
C LYS A 83 8.61 -28.84 -5.00
N THR A 84 8.75 -27.78 -5.76
CA THR A 84 9.63 -27.65 -6.93
C THR A 84 10.63 -26.51 -6.73
N ASP A 85 11.60 -26.44 -7.62
CA ASP A 85 12.45 -25.26 -7.77
C ASP A 85 11.60 -24.06 -8.21
N VAL A 86 12.04 -22.84 -7.89
CA VAL A 86 11.21 -21.63 -8.06
C VAL A 86 11.99 -20.54 -8.79
N SER A 87 11.37 -19.93 -9.80
CA SER A 87 11.75 -18.61 -10.32
C SER A 87 10.95 -17.54 -9.62
N ILE A 88 11.64 -16.49 -9.17
CA ILE A 88 11.05 -15.29 -8.55
C ILE A 88 11.20 -14.16 -9.54
N VAL A 89 10.06 -13.69 -10.08
CA VAL A 89 10.03 -12.53 -10.95
C VAL A 89 9.79 -11.29 -10.10
N VAL A 90 10.69 -10.30 -10.17
CA VAL A 90 10.66 -9.09 -9.35
C VAL A 90 11.16 -7.88 -10.11
N HIS A 91 10.81 -6.69 -9.62
CA HIS A 91 11.45 -5.45 -10.09
C HIS A 91 12.97 -5.48 -9.80
N PRO A 92 13.84 -4.92 -10.68
CA PRO A 92 15.29 -4.92 -10.48
C PRO A 92 15.75 -4.35 -9.13
N ASP A 93 15.07 -3.33 -8.61
CA ASP A 93 15.37 -2.73 -7.31
C ASP A 93 15.15 -3.68 -6.12
N VAL A 94 14.36 -4.73 -6.31
CA VAL A 94 14.20 -5.82 -5.35
C VAL A 94 15.20 -6.93 -5.64
N GLY A 95 15.40 -7.25 -6.93
CA GLY A 95 16.30 -8.32 -7.38
C GLY A 95 17.74 -8.13 -6.91
N GLN A 96 18.23 -6.88 -6.81
CA GLN A 96 19.59 -6.58 -6.35
C GLN A 96 19.92 -7.11 -4.94
N PHE A 97 18.93 -7.33 -4.09
CA PHE A 97 19.12 -7.88 -2.73
C PHE A 97 19.34 -9.40 -2.73
N PHE A 98 19.01 -10.11 -3.81
CA PHE A 98 19.25 -11.53 -3.98
C PHE A 98 20.67 -11.80 -4.48
N THR A 99 21.65 -11.51 -3.63
CA THR A 99 23.07 -11.77 -3.94
C THR A 99 23.33 -13.26 -4.06
N LYS A 100 24.44 -13.63 -4.71
CA LYS A 100 24.86 -15.03 -4.84
C LYS A 100 24.92 -15.76 -3.49
N GLN A 101 25.44 -15.09 -2.46
CA GLN A 101 25.52 -15.63 -1.10
C GLN A 101 24.14 -15.92 -0.51
N VAL A 102 23.17 -15.00 -0.70
CA VAL A 102 21.79 -15.19 -0.25
C VAL A 102 21.14 -16.36 -0.95
N LEU A 103 21.30 -16.47 -2.27
CA LEU A 103 20.75 -17.59 -3.06
C LEU A 103 21.34 -18.93 -2.65
N GLU A 104 22.63 -19.02 -2.38
CA GLU A 104 23.28 -20.24 -1.88
C GLU A 104 22.78 -20.62 -0.47
N SER A 105 22.62 -19.62 0.41
CA SER A 105 22.05 -19.84 1.74
C SER A 105 20.61 -20.36 1.66
N LEU A 106 19.78 -19.76 0.81
CA LEU A 106 18.41 -20.19 0.59
C LEU A 106 18.32 -21.59 -0.03
N ARG A 107 19.21 -21.91 -0.97
CA ARG A 107 19.32 -23.25 -1.57
C ARG A 107 19.61 -24.29 -0.50
N THR A 108 20.52 -24.00 0.42
CA THR A 108 20.84 -24.90 1.52
C THR A 108 19.70 -25.04 2.51
N GLU A 109 19.05 -23.92 2.86
CA GLU A 109 17.94 -23.87 3.82
C GLU A 109 16.68 -24.58 3.29
N LEU A 110 16.29 -24.27 2.05
CA LEU A 110 15.04 -24.73 1.46
C LEU A 110 15.18 -26.00 0.61
N GLN A 111 16.42 -26.47 0.37
CA GLN A 111 16.73 -27.61 -0.50
C GLN A 111 16.07 -27.48 -1.89
N ARG A 112 16.03 -26.28 -2.43
CA ARG A 112 15.46 -25.93 -3.72
C ARG A 112 16.33 -24.90 -4.43
N ILE A 113 16.33 -24.97 -5.76
CA ILE A 113 16.97 -23.95 -6.60
C ILE A 113 16.03 -22.76 -6.68
N ILE A 114 16.59 -21.58 -6.44
CA ILE A 114 15.86 -20.30 -6.55
C ILE A 114 16.56 -19.48 -7.63
N GLN A 115 15.82 -19.10 -8.64
CA GLN A 115 16.26 -18.21 -9.71
C GLN A 115 15.56 -16.87 -9.57
N ILE A 116 16.24 -15.79 -9.96
CA ILE A 116 15.69 -14.45 -9.94
C ILE A 116 15.61 -13.95 -11.38
N GLU A 117 14.42 -13.52 -11.75
CA GLU A 117 14.15 -12.84 -13.02
C GLU A 117 13.77 -11.40 -12.74
N ASN A 118 14.45 -10.47 -13.40
CA ASN A 118 14.20 -9.05 -13.26
C ASN A 118 13.24 -8.58 -14.37
N ASP A 119 12.11 -8.00 -13.98
CA ASP A 119 11.12 -7.43 -14.88
C ASP A 119 10.88 -5.96 -14.51
N THR A 120 11.32 -5.05 -15.39
CA THR A 120 11.16 -3.60 -15.22
C THR A 120 9.71 -3.12 -15.37
N THR A 121 8.84 -3.94 -15.94
CA THR A 121 7.42 -3.59 -16.11
C THR A 121 6.60 -3.90 -14.85
N MET A 122 7.15 -4.71 -13.96
CA MET A 122 6.51 -5.08 -12.70
C MET A 122 6.59 -3.93 -11.70
N GLY A 123 5.50 -3.70 -10.97
CA GLY A 123 5.51 -2.72 -9.87
C GLY A 123 6.50 -3.12 -8.77
N LEU A 124 7.07 -2.12 -8.08
CA LEU A 124 8.12 -2.35 -7.05
C LEU A 124 7.68 -3.33 -5.94
N GLU A 125 6.41 -3.31 -5.57
CA GLU A 125 5.85 -4.18 -4.51
C GLU A 125 5.34 -5.52 -5.03
N ALA A 126 5.24 -5.67 -6.37
CA ALA A 126 4.75 -6.89 -6.99
C ALA A 126 5.87 -7.92 -7.12
N TYR A 127 5.51 -9.19 -6.95
CA TYR A 127 6.39 -10.32 -7.27
C TYR A 127 5.56 -11.53 -7.66
N SER A 128 6.16 -12.42 -8.43
CA SER A 128 5.57 -13.70 -8.81
C SER A 128 6.51 -14.86 -8.46
N LEU A 129 5.95 -15.96 -7.97
CA LEU A 129 6.66 -17.20 -7.69
C LEU A 129 6.20 -18.23 -8.71
N LEU A 130 7.10 -18.61 -9.59
CA LEU A 130 6.84 -19.57 -10.67
C LEU A 130 7.56 -20.88 -10.37
N ALA A 131 6.88 -22.02 -10.52
CA ALA A 131 7.52 -23.32 -10.41
C ALA A 131 8.49 -23.53 -11.60
N LEU A 132 9.74 -23.91 -11.32
CA LEU A 132 10.68 -24.34 -12.34
C LEU A 132 10.47 -25.84 -12.54
N GLY A 133 9.86 -26.26 -13.66
CA GLY A 133 9.75 -27.69 -13.95
C GLY A 133 8.43 -28.19 -14.54
N ASP A 134 7.49 -27.31 -14.89
CA ASP A 134 6.34 -27.67 -15.72
C ASP A 134 6.57 -27.14 -17.16
N VAL A 135 7.37 -27.87 -17.92
CA VAL A 135 7.41 -27.82 -19.40
C VAL A 135 7.11 -29.22 -19.89
#